data_854bed23430b7c9aeff7808d5290ed55
#
_entry.id   854bed23430b7c9aeff7808d5290ed55
#
_cell.length_a   1.000
_cell.length_b   1.000
_cell.length_c   1.000
_cell.angle_alpha   90.00
_cell.angle_beta   90.00
_cell.angle_gamma   90.00
#
_symmetry.space_group_name_H-M   'P 1'
#
loop_
_entity.id
_entity.type
_entity.pdbx_description
1 polymer ?
#
loop_
_entity_poly.entity_id
_entity_poly.type
_entity_poly.pdbx_seq_one_letter_code
_entity_poly.pdbx_strand_id
1 'polypeptide(L)'
;MSARDEVDRIVEAWRRERPELNVEPLQVLSRVSRLARHLDLARKQAFATSALESWEFDVLSALRRAGHPYELSPKALLQQTLVSSGTMTNRIDRLTSRGLVERRTDLKDGRSIRVRMTDEGRVRVDRAIDQLVVNEAALLQRLSADEQQRLAGLLRTLGADFDDTGSTDAANNTSDTGDGKAR
;
A
#
# COMPACT_ATOMS: atom_id res chain seq x y z
N MET A 1 -4.36 32.07 12.83
CA MET A 1 -3.03 32.02 12.17
C MET A 1 -2.45 30.65 12.49
N SER A 2 -2.22 29.81 11.50
CA SER A 2 -1.56 28.50 11.71
C SER A 2 -0.12 28.74 12.16
N ALA A 3 0.31 28.02 13.20
CA ALA A 3 1.71 28.10 13.67
C ALA A 3 2.64 27.65 12.55
N ARG A 4 3.78 28.33 12.36
CA ARG A 4 4.82 27.94 11.41
C ARG A 4 5.37 26.58 11.79
N ASP A 5 5.49 25.70 10.80
CA ASP A 5 6.04 24.35 10.96
C ASP A 5 7.50 24.26 10.44
N GLU A 6 8.07 23.06 10.49
CA GLU A 6 9.43 22.78 10.01
C GLU A 6 9.57 23.00 8.51
N VAL A 7 8.51 22.71 7.71
CA VAL A 7 8.56 22.89 6.26
C VAL A 7 8.62 24.36 5.91
N ASP A 8 7.93 25.23 6.65
CA ASP A 8 8.02 26.67 6.45
C ASP A 8 9.48 27.17 6.62
N ARG A 9 10.17 26.65 7.65
CA ARG A 9 11.59 26.99 7.88
C ARG A 9 12.50 26.49 6.75
N ILE A 10 12.25 25.27 6.26
CA ILE A 10 13.01 24.69 5.13
C ILE A 10 12.81 25.53 3.87
N VAL A 11 11.57 25.88 3.54
CA VAL A 11 11.26 26.67 2.34
C VAL A 11 11.85 28.08 2.43
N GLU A 12 11.76 28.73 3.58
CA GLU A 12 12.39 30.05 3.80
C GLU A 12 13.92 29.98 3.66
N ALA A 13 14.56 28.93 4.16
CA ALA A 13 16.00 28.74 3.99
C ALA A 13 16.37 28.58 2.51
N TRP A 14 15.64 27.79 1.74
CA TRP A 14 15.89 27.62 0.32
C TRP A 14 15.65 28.91 -0.48
N ARG A 15 14.61 29.68 -0.18
CA ARG A 15 14.37 30.99 -0.82
C ARG A 15 15.53 31.98 -0.59
N ARG A 16 16.18 31.91 0.58
CA ARG A 16 17.31 32.75 0.90
C ARG A 16 18.59 32.32 0.18
N GLU A 17 18.87 31.01 0.16
CA GLU A 17 20.09 30.43 -0.42
C GLU A 17 20.04 30.29 -1.95
N ARG A 18 18.86 30.07 -2.51
CA ARG A 18 18.64 29.87 -3.95
C ARG A 18 17.41 30.65 -4.43
N PRO A 19 17.49 31.98 -4.45
CA PRO A 19 16.34 32.84 -4.78
C PRO A 19 15.81 32.66 -6.22
N GLU A 20 16.59 32.08 -7.12
CA GLU A 20 16.20 31.78 -8.50
C GLU A 20 15.33 30.51 -8.61
N LEU A 21 15.27 29.68 -7.57
CA LEU A 21 14.48 28.45 -7.60
C LEU A 21 13.03 28.70 -7.18
N ASN A 22 12.09 28.13 -7.96
CA ASN A 22 10.71 28.02 -7.50
C ASN A 22 10.59 26.87 -6.50
N VAL A 23 10.60 27.17 -5.21
CA VAL A 23 10.50 26.21 -4.10
C VAL A 23 9.07 25.98 -3.61
N GLU A 24 8.06 26.57 -4.25
CA GLU A 24 6.64 26.40 -3.87
C GLU A 24 6.19 24.94 -3.80
N PRO A 25 6.59 24.02 -4.70
CA PRO A 25 6.22 22.61 -4.60
C PRO A 25 6.62 21.96 -3.27
N LEU A 26 7.68 22.44 -2.62
CA LEU A 26 8.13 21.93 -1.32
C LEU A 26 7.11 22.19 -0.20
N GLN A 27 6.30 23.25 -0.34
CA GLN A 27 5.23 23.55 0.61
C GLN A 27 4.26 22.37 0.78
N VAL A 28 3.96 21.66 -0.31
CA VAL A 28 3.04 20.52 -0.31
C VAL A 28 3.80 19.22 -0.13
N LEU A 29 4.76 18.92 -1.02
CA LEU A 29 5.36 17.58 -1.10
C LEU A 29 6.25 17.24 0.09
N SER A 30 6.90 18.23 0.71
CA SER A 30 7.66 17.99 1.94
C SER A 30 6.76 17.65 3.12
N ARG A 31 5.56 18.26 3.22
CA ARG A 31 4.57 17.90 4.24
C ARG A 31 4.01 16.49 4.01
N VAL A 32 3.70 16.14 2.76
CA VAL A 32 3.26 14.79 2.40
C VAL A 32 4.32 13.76 2.79
N SER A 33 5.59 13.97 2.42
CA SER A 33 6.70 13.05 2.75
C SER A 33 6.91 12.89 4.25
N ARG A 34 6.81 13.98 5.02
CA ARG A 34 6.93 13.92 6.49
C ARG A 34 5.75 13.18 7.12
N LEU A 35 4.53 13.48 6.64
CA LEU A 35 3.33 12.79 7.11
C LEU A 35 3.39 11.30 6.81
N ALA A 36 3.78 10.92 5.59
CA ALA A 36 3.93 9.51 5.19
C ALA A 36 4.88 8.75 6.13
N ARG A 37 6.03 9.36 6.48
CA ARG A 37 6.98 8.75 7.43
C ARG A 37 6.36 8.52 8.82
N HIS A 38 5.60 9.49 9.33
CA HIS A 38 4.91 9.34 10.62
C HIS A 38 3.81 8.27 10.57
N LEU A 39 3.05 8.21 9.47
CA LEU A 39 2.06 7.18 9.25
C LEU A 39 2.69 5.78 9.18
N ASP A 40 3.80 5.61 8.49
CA ASP A 40 4.52 4.33 8.42
C ASP A 40 4.96 3.84 9.80
N LEU A 41 5.47 4.73 10.65
CA LEU A 41 5.85 4.39 12.01
C LEU A 41 4.64 3.99 12.87
N ALA A 42 3.56 4.76 12.80
CA ALA A 42 2.32 4.49 13.53
C ALA A 42 1.68 3.16 13.08
N ARG A 43 1.68 2.88 11.77
CA ARG A 43 1.19 1.61 11.21
C ARG A 43 2.00 0.42 11.67
N LYS A 44 3.33 0.51 11.63
CA LYS A 44 4.20 -0.56 12.16
C LYS A 44 3.89 -0.87 13.62
N GLN A 45 3.68 0.14 14.44
CA GLN A 45 3.31 -0.04 15.84
C GLN A 45 1.92 -0.67 16.00
N ALA A 46 0.92 -0.20 15.24
CA ALA A 46 -0.43 -0.77 15.26
C ALA A 46 -0.43 -2.26 14.86
N PHE A 47 0.29 -2.62 13.82
CA PHE A 47 0.35 -4.01 13.33
C PHE A 47 1.14 -4.93 14.28
N ALA A 48 2.16 -4.42 14.95
CA ALA A 48 2.93 -5.17 15.94
C ALA A 48 2.06 -5.68 17.11
N THR A 49 1.00 -4.95 17.49
CA THR A 49 0.05 -5.40 18.54
C THR A 49 -0.74 -6.65 18.13
N SER A 50 -0.85 -6.92 16.84
CA SER A 50 -1.47 -8.11 16.26
C SER A 50 -0.44 -9.14 15.80
N ALA A 51 0.83 -8.97 16.18
CA ALA A 51 1.97 -9.75 15.75
C ALA A 51 2.08 -9.85 14.22
N LEU A 52 1.85 -8.74 13.50
CA LEU A 52 1.99 -8.61 12.06
C LEU A 52 3.08 -7.59 11.71
N GLU A 53 3.84 -7.89 10.67
CA GLU A 53 4.65 -6.92 9.94
C GLU A 53 3.77 -6.16 8.92
N SER A 54 4.18 -4.95 8.50
CA SER A 54 3.38 -4.15 7.54
C SER A 54 3.07 -4.91 6.24
N TRP A 55 4.06 -5.60 5.67
CA TRP A 55 3.85 -6.37 4.44
C TRP A 55 2.90 -7.57 4.63
N GLU A 56 2.81 -8.16 5.83
CA GLU A 56 1.86 -9.23 6.15
C GLU A 56 0.44 -8.69 6.23
N PHE A 57 0.29 -7.52 6.87
CA PHE A 57 -0.98 -6.80 6.86
C PHE A 57 -1.44 -6.51 5.43
N ASP A 58 -0.56 -6.05 4.54
CA ASP A 58 -0.93 -5.74 3.14
C ASP A 58 -1.51 -6.97 2.42
N VAL A 59 -0.86 -8.13 2.53
CA VAL A 59 -1.34 -9.37 1.90
C VAL A 59 -2.63 -9.86 2.54
N LEU A 60 -2.69 -9.91 3.87
CA LEU A 60 -3.88 -10.38 4.58
C LEU A 60 -5.07 -9.43 4.36
N SER A 61 -4.86 -8.12 4.33
CA SER A 61 -5.91 -7.16 4.06
C SER A 61 -6.45 -7.26 2.61
N ALA A 62 -5.60 -7.59 1.63
CA ALA A 62 -6.04 -7.87 0.27
C ALA A 62 -6.96 -9.12 0.24
N LEU A 63 -6.57 -10.20 0.89
CA LEU A 63 -7.40 -11.39 1.04
C LEU A 63 -8.72 -11.09 1.78
N ARG A 64 -8.66 -10.28 2.83
CA ARG A 64 -9.85 -9.92 3.62
C ARG A 64 -10.87 -9.13 2.80
N ARG A 65 -10.39 -8.17 1.99
CA ARG A 65 -11.22 -7.36 1.09
C ARG A 65 -11.81 -8.15 -0.07
N ALA A 66 -11.21 -9.27 -0.46
CA ALA A 66 -11.77 -10.16 -1.47
C ALA A 66 -13.11 -10.80 -1.05
N GLY A 67 -13.47 -10.76 0.24
CA GLY A 67 -14.68 -11.37 0.75
C GLY A 67 -14.56 -12.89 0.91
N HIS A 68 -15.59 -13.52 1.47
CA HIS A 68 -15.61 -14.97 1.63
C HIS A 68 -15.48 -15.67 0.26
N PRO A 69 -14.62 -16.68 0.13
CA PRO A 69 -13.86 -17.44 1.14
C PRO A 69 -12.48 -16.86 1.47
N TYR A 70 -12.20 -15.57 1.24
CA TYR A 70 -10.95 -14.85 1.55
C TYR A 70 -9.75 -15.42 0.82
N GLU A 71 -9.91 -15.66 -0.48
CA GLU A 71 -8.86 -16.25 -1.31
C GLU A 71 -8.63 -15.46 -2.60
N LEU A 72 -7.36 -15.38 -3.00
CA LEU A 72 -6.92 -14.75 -4.24
C LEU A 72 -5.85 -15.60 -4.92
N SER A 73 -5.69 -15.44 -6.23
CA SER A 73 -4.51 -15.96 -6.91
C SER A 73 -3.26 -15.15 -6.56
N PRO A 74 -2.04 -15.73 -6.63
CA PRO A 74 -0.80 -14.97 -6.46
C PRO A 74 -0.70 -13.76 -7.40
N LYS A 75 -1.21 -13.88 -8.63
CA LYS A 75 -1.27 -12.78 -9.61
C LYS A 75 -2.16 -11.64 -9.12
N ALA A 76 -3.34 -11.94 -8.56
CA ALA A 76 -4.23 -10.92 -8.01
C ALA A 76 -3.63 -10.23 -6.77
N LEU A 77 -2.89 -10.96 -5.93
CA LEU A 77 -2.16 -10.38 -4.80
C LEU A 77 -1.04 -9.44 -5.25
N LEU A 78 -0.31 -9.78 -6.33
CA LEU A 78 0.70 -8.91 -6.93
C LEU A 78 0.11 -7.56 -7.32
N GLN A 79 -1.01 -7.57 -8.04
CA GLN A 79 -1.69 -6.36 -8.50
C GLN A 79 -2.14 -5.44 -7.35
N GLN A 80 -2.48 -6.02 -6.19
CA GLN A 80 -2.98 -5.27 -5.06
C GLN A 80 -1.90 -4.79 -4.07
N THR A 81 -0.68 -5.31 -4.17
CA THR A 81 0.38 -5.04 -3.19
C THR A 81 1.63 -4.37 -3.78
N LEU A 82 1.63 -4.08 -5.09
CA LEU A 82 2.68 -3.35 -5.81
C LEU A 82 4.10 -3.90 -5.56
N VAL A 83 4.26 -5.24 -5.55
CA VAL A 83 5.54 -5.91 -5.35
C VAL A 83 5.89 -6.84 -6.51
N SER A 84 7.15 -7.26 -6.63
CA SER A 84 7.58 -8.22 -7.66
C SER A 84 7.07 -9.64 -7.39
N SER A 85 7.00 -10.48 -8.44
CA SER A 85 6.53 -11.86 -8.34
C SER A 85 7.38 -12.71 -7.38
N GLY A 86 8.70 -12.57 -7.41
CA GLY A 86 9.60 -13.28 -6.49
C GLY A 86 9.37 -12.86 -5.03
N THR A 87 9.15 -11.57 -4.79
CA THR A 87 8.80 -11.05 -3.46
C THR A 87 7.46 -11.62 -2.98
N MET A 88 6.45 -11.71 -3.84
CA MET A 88 5.14 -12.25 -3.46
C MET A 88 5.22 -13.73 -3.11
N THR A 89 5.96 -14.53 -3.88
CA THR A 89 6.17 -15.96 -3.59
C THR A 89 6.77 -16.15 -2.19
N ASN A 90 7.82 -15.41 -1.87
CA ASN A 90 8.47 -15.46 -0.55
C ASN A 90 7.50 -15.03 0.57
N ARG A 91 6.70 -13.96 0.35
CA ARG A 91 5.69 -13.50 1.32
C ARG A 91 4.64 -14.57 1.58
N ILE A 92 4.12 -15.24 0.54
CA ILE A 92 3.15 -16.33 0.69
C ILE A 92 3.78 -17.50 1.47
N ASP A 93 5.03 -17.88 1.17
CA ASP A 93 5.72 -18.94 1.91
C ASP A 93 5.85 -18.62 3.39
N ARG A 94 6.27 -17.40 3.72
CA ARG A 94 6.40 -16.95 5.11
C ARG A 94 5.05 -16.89 5.82
N LEU A 95 3.98 -16.41 5.17
CA LEU A 95 2.63 -16.41 5.75
C LEU A 95 2.10 -17.82 5.95
N THR A 96 2.39 -18.75 5.03
CA THR A 96 2.03 -20.17 5.16
C THR A 96 2.75 -20.81 6.34
N SER A 97 4.06 -20.59 6.48
CA SER A 97 4.84 -21.13 7.61
C SER A 97 4.38 -20.58 8.97
N ARG A 98 3.79 -19.38 8.99
CA ARG A 98 3.17 -18.80 10.19
C ARG A 98 1.72 -19.24 10.41
N GLY A 99 1.15 -20.06 9.53
CA GLY A 99 -0.24 -20.51 9.63
C GLY A 99 -1.28 -19.41 9.40
N LEU A 100 -0.92 -18.30 8.75
CA LEU A 100 -1.83 -17.16 8.50
C LEU A 100 -2.57 -17.29 7.16
N VAL A 101 -1.98 -18.04 6.22
CA VAL A 101 -2.61 -18.42 4.94
C VAL A 101 -2.32 -19.89 4.65
N GLU A 102 -3.11 -20.46 3.75
CA GLU A 102 -2.91 -21.79 3.17
C GLU A 102 -2.91 -21.72 1.65
N ARG A 103 -2.17 -22.61 0.99
CA ARG A 103 -2.24 -22.81 -0.45
C ARG A 103 -3.27 -23.86 -0.78
N ARG A 104 -4.12 -23.59 -1.74
CA ARG A 104 -5.13 -24.53 -2.25
C ARG A 104 -5.02 -24.65 -3.76
N THR A 105 -5.31 -25.81 -4.29
CA THR A 105 -5.51 -25.97 -5.74
C THR A 105 -6.84 -25.34 -6.12
N ASP A 106 -6.85 -24.57 -7.22
CA ASP A 106 -8.09 -24.00 -7.74
C ASP A 106 -9.02 -25.14 -8.22
N LEU A 107 -10.26 -25.13 -7.73
CA LEU A 107 -11.24 -26.16 -8.09
C LEU A 107 -11.69 -26.09 -9.56
N LYS A 108 -11.53 -24.94 -10.22
CA LYS A 108 -11.89 -24.71 -11.62
C LYS A 108 -10.74 -25.03 -12.57
N ASP A 109 -9.51 -24.75 -12.13
CA ASP A 109 -8.29 -25.02 -12.86
C ASP A 109 -7.30 -25.73 -11.94
N GLY A 110 -7.30 -27.05 -11.97
CA GLY A 110 -6.47 -27.91 -11.11
C GLY A 110 -4.96 -27.67 -11.21
N ARG A 111 -4.50 -26.79 -12.11
CA ARG A 111 -3.10 -26.37 -12.27
C ARG A 111 -2.80 -25.05 -11.57
N SER A 112 -3.83 -24.31 -11.19
CA SER A 112 -3.69 -22.99 -10.54
C SER A 112 -3.69 -23.11 -9.03
N ILE A 113 -2.91 -22.25 -8.37
CA ILE A 113 -2.86 -22.14 -6.91
C ILE A 113 -3.68 -20.93 -6.47
N ARG A 114 -4.47 -21.12 -5.41
CA ARG A 114 -5.13 -20.07 -4.62
C ARG A 114 -4.44 -19.92 -3.27
N VAL A 115 -4.36 -18.70 -2.79
CA VAL A 115 -3.92 -18.37 -1.45
C VAL A 115 -5.16 -18.00 -0.66
N ARG A 116 -5.47 -18.77 0.37
CA ARG A 116 -6.63 -18.56 1.25
C ARG A 116 -6.18 -18.16 2.63
N MET A 117 -6.83 -17.17 3.21
CA MET A 117 -6.59 -16.75 4.58
C MET A 117 -7.17 -17.75 5.56
N THR A 118 -6.41 -18.09 6.61
CA THR A 118 -6.87 -18.92 7.72
C THR A 118 -7.71 -18.10 8.71
N ASP A 119 -8.40 -18.79 9.65
CA ASP A 119 -9.10 -18.10 10.73
C ASP A 119 -8.16 -17.29 11.63
N GLU A 120 -6.95 -17.80 11.89
CA GLU A 120 -5.91 -17.07 12.62
C GLU A 120 -5.48 -15.80 11.85
N GLY A 121 -5.23 -15.91 10.54
CA GLY A 121 -4.93 -14.76 9.68
C GLY A 121 -6.05 -13.72 9.72
N ARG A 122 -7.31 -14.17 9.70
CA ARG A 122 -8.48 -13.30 9.78
C ARG A 122 -8.57 -12.56 11.10
N VAL A 123 -8.42 -13.25 12.22
CA VAL A 123 -8.45 -12.63 13.55
C VAL A 123 -7.36 -11.57 13.68
N ARG A 124 -6.14 -11.84 13.20
CA ARG A 124 -5.04 -10.88 13.28
C ARG A 124 -5.25 -9.66 12.41
N VAL A 125 -5.68 -9.84 11.16
CA VAL A 125 -5.89 -8.69 10.26
C VAL A 125 -7.08 -7.85 10.70
N ASP A 126 -8.17 -8.46 11.17
CA ASP A 126 -9.34 -7.73 11.67
C ASP A 126 -8.94 -6.87 12.91
N ARG A 127 -8.17 -7.42 13.84
CA ARG A 127 -7.64 -6.66 14.99
C ARG A 127 -6.67 -5.54 14.55
N ALA A 128 -5.83 -5.80 13.55
CA ALA A 128 -4.88 -4.82 13.05
C ALA A 128 -5.57 -3.64 12.36
N ILE A 129 -6.61 -3.88 11.56
CA ILE A 129 -7.37 -2.81 10.91
C ILE A 129 -8.16 -1.99 11.91
N ASP A 130 -8.76 -2.62 12.94
CA ASP A 130 -9.47 -1.90 14.01
C ASP A 130 -8.52 -0.90 14.69
N GLN A 131 -7.32 -1.33 15.07
CA GLN A 131 -6.33 -0.45 15.70
C GLN A 131 -5.83 0.64 14.75
N LEU A 132 -5.63 0.30 13.47
CA LEU A 132 -5.20 1.25 12.43
C LEU A 132 -6.21 2.39 12.30
N VAL A 133 -7.50 2.05 12.15
CA VAL A 133 -8.58 3.05 11.97
C VAL A 133 -8.68 3.97 13.19
N VAL A 134 -8.55 3.44 14.41
CA VAL A 134 -8.54 4.26 15.63
C VAL A 134 -7.37 5.25 15.62
N ASN A 135 -6.17 4.79 15.28
CA ASN A 135 -4.97 5.63 15.25
C ASN A 135 -5.04 6.71 14.16
N GLU A 136 -5.51 6.33 12.97
CA GLU A 136 -5.65 7.27 11.84
C GLU A 136 -6.77 8.29 12.10
N ALA A 137 -7.89 7.89 12.70
CA ALA A 137 -8.94 8.81 13.12
C ALA A 137 -8.43 9.86 14.12
N ALA A 138 -7.58 9.47 15.07
CA ALA A 138 -6.99 10.39 16.03
C ALA A 138 -6.09 11.46 15.34
N LEU A 139 -5.39 11.10 14.28
CA LEU A 139 -4.60 12.07 13.49
C LEU A 139 -5.48 13.07 12.75
N LEU A 140 -6.65 12.65 12.30
CA LEU A 140 -7.59 13.48 11.54
C LEU A 140 -8.46 14.37 12.41
N GLN A 141 -8.49 14.19 13.74
CA GLN A 141 -9.32 15.01 14.66
C GLN A 141 -9.05 16.51 14.62
N ARG A 142 -7.89 16.93 14.11
CA ARG A 142 -7.54 18.36 13.94
C ARG A 142 -8.22 19.02 12.73
N LEU A 143 -8.87 18.23 11.89
CA LEU A 143 -9.58 18.66 10.69
C LEU A 143 -11.09 18.44 10.89
N SER A 144 -11.89 19.41 10.48
CA SER A 144 -13.33 19.23 10.35
C SER A 144 -13.66 18.17 9.27
N ALA A 145 -14.88 17.65 9.26
CA ALA A 145 -15.30 16.66 8.26
C ALA A 145 -15.15 17.19 6.82
N ASP A 146 -15.47 18.45 6.59
CA ASP A 146 -15.33 19.09 5.27
C ASP A 146 -13.86 19.22 4.83
N GLU A 147 -12.96 19.57 5.77
CA GLU A 147 -11.53 19.63 5.50
C GLU A 147 -10.94 18.25 5.20
N GLN A 148 -11.37 17.20 5.92
CA GLN A 148 -10.97 15.82 5.64
C GLN A 148 -11.41 15.39 4.25
N GLN A 149 -12.66 15.69 3.87
CA GLN A 149 -13.18 15.35 2.54
C GLN A 149 -12.46 16.12 1.42
N ARG A 150 -12.18 17.40 1.65
CA ARG A 150 -11.42 18.23 0.70
C ARG A 150 -9.98 17.71 0.54
N LEU A 151 -9.31 17.37 1.64
CA LEU A 151 -7.97 16.79 1.62
C LEU A 151 -7.94 15.47 0.86
N ALA A 152 -8.90 14.58 1.11
CA ALA A 152 -9.02 13.31 0.37
C ALA A 152 -9.19 13.53 -1.14
N GLY A 153 -9.98 14.54 -1.53
CA GLY A 153 -10.16 14.95 -2.94
C GLY A 153 -8.85 15.43 -3.57
N LEU A 154 -8.12 16.31 -2.89
CA LEU A 154 -6.84 16.85 -3.37
C LEU A 154 -5.78 15.75 -3.50
N LEU A 155 -5.68 14.84 -2.54
CA LEU A 155 -4.75 13.71 -2.60
C LEU A 155 -5.11 12.74 -3.74
N ARG A 156 -6.39 12.50 -4.00
CA ARG A 156 -6.85 11.70 -5.16
C ARG A 156 -6.41 12.32 -6.48
N THR A 157 -6.57 13.64 -6.64
CA THR A 157 -6.12 14.36 -7.84
C THR A 157 -4.61 14.26 -8.04
N LEU A 158 -3.83 14.39 -6.94
CA LEU A 158 -2.37 14.24 -6.97
C LEU A 158 -1.91 12.81 -7.29
N GLY A 159 -2.67 11.80 -6.85
CA GLY A 159 -2.34 10.39 -7.01
C GLY A 159 -2.80 9.77 -8.34
N ALA A 160 -3.63 10.45 -9.11
CA ALA A 160 -4.29 9.87 -10.29
C ALA A 160 -3.29 9.26 -11.31
N ASP A 161 -2.18 9.96 -11.58
CA ASP A 161 -1.18 9.52 -12.55
C ASP A 161 -0.41 8.26 -12.09
N PHE A 162 -0.37 7.99 -10.78
CA PHE A 162 0.30 6.80 -10.24
C PHE A 162 -0.57 5.54 -10.31
N ASP A 163 -1.89 5.70 -10.28
CA ASP A 163 -2.83 4.59 -10.38
C ASP A 163 -2.93 4.04 -11.81
N ASP A 164 -2.79 4.90 -12.84
CA ASP A 164 -2.83 4.53 -14.25
C ASP A 164 -1.57 3.76 -14.72
N THR A 165 -0.41 4.02 -14.15
CA THR A 165 0.85 3.34 -14.53
C THR A 165 0.91 1.87 -14.09
N GLY A 166 0.16 1.47 -13.07
CA GLY A 166 0.02 0.08 -12.65
C GLY A 166 -0.70 -0.82 -13.65
N SER A 167 -1.44 -0.26 -14.60
CA SER A 167 -2.21 -0.99 -15.61
C SER A 167 -1.42 -1.24 -16.92
N THR A 168 -0.38 -0.47 -17.20
CA THR A 168 0.30 -0.47 -18.52
C THR A 168 1.48 -1.46 -18.60
N ASP A 169 2.13 -1.78 -17.48
CA ASP A 169 3.26 -2.73 -17.48
C ASP A 169 2.83 -4.19 -17.62
N ALA A 170 1.56 -4.51 -17.45
CA ALA A 170 1.04 -5.87 -17.66
C ALA A 170 0.81 -6.21 -19.14
N ALA A 171 0.73 -5.23 -20.02
CA ALA A 171 0.43 -5.43 -21.45
C ALA A 171 1.68 -5.61 -22.33
N ASN A 172 2.86 -5.18 -21.86
CA ASN A 172 4.08 -5.15 -22.70
C ASN A 172 4.99 -6.39 -22.58
N ASN A 173 4.62 -7.38 -21.75
CA ASN A 173 5.45 -8.59 -21.56
C ASN A 173 4.93 -9.84 -22.30
N THR A 174 4.05 -9.68 -23.29
CA THR A 174 3.49 -10.81 -24.08
C THR A 174 3.87 -10.82 -25.57
N SER A 175 4.78 -9.97 -26.03
CA SER A 175 5.11 -9.89 -27.46
C SER A 175 6.60 -10.12 -27.81
N ASP A 176 7.28 -11.06 -27.11
CA ASP A 176 8.59 -11.53 -27.58
C ASP A 176 8.77 -13.05 -27.39
N THR A 177 8.01 -13.83 -28.18
CA THR A 177 8.36 -15.21 -28.50
C THR A 177 7.76 -15.59 -29.84
N GLY A 178 8.53 -15.45 -30.90
CA GLY A 178 8.19 -16.04 -32.17
C GLY A 178 8.89 -15.37 -33.35
N ASP A 179 10.05 -15.76 -33.69
CA ASP A 179 10.33 -16.29 -35.01
C ASP A 179 11.86 -16.37 -35.22
N GLY A 180 12.35 -17.50 -35.56
CA GLY A 180 13.79 -17.66 -35.82
C GLY A 180 14.18 -19.09 -36.15
N LYS A 181 13.44 -19.74 -37.05
CA LYS A 181 13.90 -20.98 -37.61
C LYS A 181 13.70 -20.98 -39.11
N ALA A 182 14.76 -20.73 -39.86
CA ALA A 182 15.00 -21.33 -41.20
C ALA A 182 16.38 -20.90 -41.72
N ARG A 183 17.26 -21.77 -41.81
CA ARG A 183 18.26 -22.25 -42.77
C ARG A 183 19.57 -22.64 -42.13
#